data_0d3b92caaa482371469f2f9ca9a0c3ce
#
_entry.id   0d3b92caaa482371469f2f9ca9a0c3ce
#
_cell.length_a   1.000
_cell.length_b   1.000
_cell.length_c   1.000
_cell.angle_alpha   90.00
_cell.angle_beta   90.00
_cell.angle_gamma   90.00
#
_symmetry.space_group_name_H-M   'P 1'
#
loop_
_entity.id
_entity.type
_entity.pdbx_description
1 polymer ?
#
loop_
_entity_poly.entity_id
_entity_poly.type
_entity_poly.pdbx_seq_one_letter_code
_entity_poly.pdbx_strand_id
1 'polypeptide(L)'
;MLVYRICKATHTALDGEGSRRFGGRWNSAGTPAVYTSQHLSLAALEFLVHLDFDNLPLDLVWLRIEIPQSSQMETFSDPVAPSEGDAARYGDDWLANRRTLCLDVPSV
;
A
#
# COMPACT_ATOMS: atom_id res chain seq x y z
N MET A 1 11.86 -6.63 -9.08
CA MET A 1 11.89 -5.50 -8.14
C MET A 1 11.46 -6.00 -6.77
N LEU A 2 12.18 -5.67 -5.75
CA LEU A 2 11.83 -6.02 -4.37
C LEU A 2 11.05 -4.90 -3.71
N VAL A 3 9.96 -5.25 -3.03
CA VAL A 3 9.19 -4.35 -2.20
C VAL A 3 8.96 -4.96 -0.83
N TYR A 4 8.56 -4.15 0.13
CA TYR A 4 8.51 -4.53 1.53
C TYR A 4 7.19 -4.13 2.15
N ARG A 5 6.73 -4.94 3.10
CA ARG A 5 5.53 -4.68 3.88
C ARG A 5 5.76 -5.07 5.33
N ILE A 6 5.25 -4.27 6.25
CA ILE A 6 5.19 -4.60 7.69
C ILE A 6 3.73 -4.85 8.03
N CYS A 7 3.45 -5.96 8.69
CA CYS A 7 2.09 -6.34 9.07
C CYS A 7 2.11 -7.25 10.28
N LYS A 8 0.93 -7.54 10.81
CA LYS A 8 0.79 -8.57 11.85
C LYS A 8 1.03 -9.96 11.25
N ALA A 9 1.59 -10.87 12.06
CA ALA A 9 1.87 -12.24 11.61
C ALA A 9 0.62 -12.97 11.08
N THR A 10 -0.57 -12.60 11.57
CA THR A 10 -1.85 -13.17 11.12
C THR A 10 -2.36 -12.57 9.80
N HIS A 11 -1.71 -11.51 9.28
CA HIS A 11 -2.15 -10.79 8.07
C HIS A 11 -1.10 -10.82 6.98
N THR A 12 -0.39 -11.94 6.82
CA THR A 12 0.68 -12.07 5.82
C THR A 12 0.18 -12.39 4.41
N ALA A 13 -1.10 -12.70 4.23
CA ALA A 13 -1.67 -12.93 2.92
C ALA A 13 -1.65 -11.65 2.08
N LEU A 14 -1.25 -11.78 0.81
CA LEU A 14 -1.18 -10.65 -0.12
C LEU A 14 -2.51 -10.52 -0.90
N ASP A 15 -3.61 -10.45 -0.18
CA ASP A 15 -4.96 -10.42 -0.75
C ASP A 15 -5.64 -9.05 -0.66
N GLY A 16 -5.02 -8.08 0.02
CA GLY A 16 -5.57 -6.75 0.17
C GLY A 16 -6.82 -6.68 1.05
N GLU A 17 -7.06 -7.67 1.88
CA GLU A 17 -8.32 -7.77 2.66
C GLU A 17 -8.49 -6.61 3.63
N GLY A 18 -7.40 -6.15 4.29
CA GLY A 18 -7.49 -5.01 5.20
C GLY A 18 -7.94 -3.75 4.49
N SER A 19 -7.34 -3.44 3.34
CA SER A 19 -7.72 -2.25 2.55
C SER A 19 -9.09 -2.40 1.90
N ARG A 20 -9.52 -3.62 1.59
CA ARG A 20 -10.88 -3.87 1.11
C ARG A 20 -11.91 -3.53 2.18
N ARG A 21 -11.64 -3.85 3.44
CA ARG A 21 -12.58 -3.59 4.55
C ARG A 21 -12.64 -2.13 4.94
N PHE A 22 -11.48 -1.49 5.06
CA PHE A 22 -11.37 -0.17 5.69
C PHE A 22 -10.96 0.94 4.72
N GLY A 23 -10.58 0.59 3.50
CA GLY A 23 -9.96 1.52 2.58
C GLY A 23 -8.52 1.83 2.97
N GLY A 24 -7.85 2.58 2.13
CA GLY A 24 -6.52 3.11 2.34
C GLY A 24 -6.41 4.46 1.66
N ARG A 25 -5.21 5.04 1.67
CA ARG A 25 -5.02 6.37 1.07
C ARG A 25 -5.37 6.38 -0.42
N TRP A 26 -5.09 5.30 -1.14
CA TRP A 26 -5.24 5.19 -2.59
C TRP A 26 -6.37 4.26 -3.01
N ASN A 27 -7.23 3.85 -2.10
CA ASN A 27 -8.41 3.07 -2.45
C ASN A 27 -9.54 3.28 -1.45
N SER A 28 -10.77 3.25 -1.95
CA SER A 28 -11.96 3.24 -1.11
C SER A 28 -12.26 1.82 -0.62
N ALA A 29 -12.96 1.70 0.51
CA ALA A 29 -13.44 0.41 0.99
C ALA A 29 -14.27 -0.30 -0.10
N GLY A 30 -14.12 -1.62 -0.18
CA GLY A 30 -14.80 -2.45 -1.16
C GLY A 30 -13.89 -3.06 -2.22
N THR A 31 -12.74 -2.46 -2.51
CA THR A 31 -11.77 -2.96 -3.49
C THR A 31 -10.46 -3.28 -2.81
N PRO A 32 -9.91 -4.50 -2.97
CA PRO A 32 -8.65 -4.86 -2.33
C PRO A 32 -7.45 -4.22 -3.04
N ALA A 33 -6.50 -3.73 -2.24
CA ALA A 33 -5.19 -3.27 -2.72
C ALA A 33 -4.12 -3.63 -1.70
N VAL A 34 -2.97 -4.08 -2.17
CA VAL A 34 -1.83 -4.39 -1.30
C VAL A 34 -0.87 -3.21 -1.33
N TYR A 35 -0.59 -2.65 -0.16
CA TYR A 35 0.33 -1.52 0.00
C TYR A 35 1.72 -2.03 0.38
N THR A 36 2.72 -1.56 -0.34
CA THR A 36 4.12 -1.94 -0.12
C THR A 36 5.01 -0.71 -0.27
N SER A 37 6.26 -0.84 0.16
CA SER A 37 7.26 0.22 0.02
C SER A 37 8.50 -0.33 -0.67
N GLN A 38 9.23 0.54 -1.38
CA GLN A 38 10.46 0.15 -2.10
C GLN A 38 11.61 -0.21 -1.16
N HIS A 39 11.57 0.29 0.08
CA HIS A 39 12.59 0.04 1.10
C HIS A 39 11.94 -0.41 2.40
N LEU A 40 12.59 -1.32 3.13
CA LEU A 40 12.10 -1.74 4.44
C LEU A 40 12.05 -0.57 5.43
N SER A 41 13.03 0.34 5.36
CA SER A 41 13.04 1.55 6.20
C SER A 41 11.84 2.44 5.93
N LEU A 42 11.43 2.60 4.69
CA LEU A 42 10.24 3.37 4.34
C LEU A 42 8.97 2.70 4.84
N ALA A 43 8.87 1.38 4.71
CA ALA A 43 7.75 0.62 5.27
C ALA A 43 7.66 0.81 6.79
N ALA A 44 8.79 0.80 7.48
CA ALA A 44 8.84 1.02 8.92
C ALA A 44 8.39 2.44 9.30
N LEU A 45 8.84 3.46 8.57
CA LEU A 45 8.43 4.85 8.81
C LEU A 45 6.94 5.05 8.60
N GLU A 46 6.39 4.52 7.53
CA GLU A 46 4.95 4.60 7.26
C GLU A 46 4.14 3.88 8.33
N PHE A 47 4.61 2.73 8.79
CA PHE A 47 3.96 2.01 9.88
C PHE A 47 3.96 2.82 11.16
N LEU A 48 5.09 3.45 11.52
CA LEU A 48 5.23 4.26 12.73
C LEU A 48 4.29 5.47 12.74
N VAL A 49 4.06 6.11 11.60
CA VAL A 49 3.17 7.26 11.48
C VAL A 49 1.73 6.90 11.88
N HIS A 50 1.31 5.67 11.65
CA HIS A 50 -0.04 5.20 11.94
C HIS A 50 -0.12 4.36 13.22
N LEU A 51 0.97 4.28 13.98
CA LEU A 51 1.04 3.43 15.17
C LEU A 51 0.34 4.09 16.36
N ASP A 52 -0.51 3.30 17.04
CA ASP A 52 -1.07 3.69 18.33
C ASP A 52 -0.14 3.21 19.44
N PHE A 53 0.53 4.15 20.12
CA PHE A 53 1.49 3.83 21.18
C PHE A 53 0.84 3.24 22.43
N ASP A 54 -0.45 3.45 22.63
CA ASP A 54 -1.19 2.86 23.74
C ASP A 54 -1.59 1.42 23.48
N ASN A 55 -1.47 0.96 22.24
CA ASN A 55 -1.90 -0.36 21.81
C ASN A 55 -0.93 -0.97 20.80
N LEU A 56 0.34 -1.11 21.22
CA LEU A 56 1.41 -1.61 20.36
C LEU A 56 1.19 -3.07 20.00
N PRO A 57 1.19 -3.44 18.72
CA PRO A 57 1.15 -4.84 18.33
C PRO A 57 2.49 -5.54 18.67
N LEU A 58 2.40 -6.77 19.19
CA LEU A 58 3.57 -7.56 19.59
C LEU A 58 3.98 -8.61 18.56
N ASP A 59 3.16 -8.81 17.53
CA ASP A 59 3.30 -9.88 16.55
C ASP A 59 3.63 -9.35 15.15
N LEU A 60 4.41 -8.29 15.08
CA LEU A 60 4.81 -7.71 13.80
C LEU A 60 5.84 -8.56 13.08
N VAL A 61 5.63 -8.70 11.78
CA VAL A 61 6.58 -9.31 10.85
C VAL A 61 6.81 -8.37 9.68
N TRP A 62 7.90 -8.58 8.96
CA TRP A 62 8.11 -7.90 7.68
C TRP A 62 8.18 -8.92 6.56
N LEU A 63 7.68 -8.53 5.40
CA LEU A 63 7.67 -9.34 4.20
C LEU A 63 8.56 -8.68 3.15
N ARG A 64 9.36 -9.49 2.47
CA ARG A 64 10.08 -9.13 1.27
C ARG A 64 9.37 -9.78 0.09
N ILE A 65 8.87 -8.96 -0.81
CA ILE A 65 8.04 -9.40 -1.91
C ILE A 65 8.78 -9.12 -3.21
N GLU A 66 8.95 -10.13 -4.04
CA GLU A 66 9.54 -9.96 -5.37
C GLU A 66 8.44 -9.75 -6.40
N ILE A 67 8.52 -8.62 -7.10
CA ILE A 67 7.65 -8.32 -8.23
C ILE A 67 8.44 -8.61 -9.50
N PRO A 68 7.93 -9.47 -10.41
CA PRO A 68 8.63 -9.76 -11.66
C PRO A 68 8.96 -8.49 -12.43
N GLN A 69 10.18 -8.40 -12.97
CA GLN A 69 10.64 -7.22 -13.71
C GLN A 69 9.84 -6.94 -14.98
N SER A 70 9.21 -7.96 -15.54
CA SER A 70 8.30 -7.82 -16.68
C SER A 70 6.97 -7.17 -16.32
N SER A 71 6.67 -6.96 -15.04
CA SER A 71 5.42 -6.38 -14.59
C SER A 71 5.36 -4.91 -14.96
N GLN A 72 4.20 -4.46 -15.43
CA GLN A 72 3.98 -3.07 -15.76
C GLN A 72 3.70 -2.26 -14.49
N MET A 73 4.17 -1.01 -14.50
CA MET A 73 3.99 -0.07 -13.41
C MET A 73 3.49 1.27 -13.96
N GLU A 74 2.44 1.80 -13.33
CA GLU A 74 2.01 3.17 -13.53
C GLU A 74 2.57 4.02 -12.40
N THR A 75 3.05 5.22 -12.71
CA THR A 75 3.54 6.17 -11.71
C THR A 75 2.60 7.37 -11.64
N PHE A 76 2.15 7.70 -10.45
CA PHE A 76 1.40 8.94 -10.22
C PHE A 76 2.38 10.11 -10.36
N SER A 77 2.17 10.96 -11.36
CA SER A 77 3.15 11.95 -11.79
C SER A 77 2.78 13.41 -11.47
N ASP A 78 1.69 13.65 -10.76
CA ASP A 78 1.32 15.00 -10.35
C ASP A 78 2.36 15.53 -9.35
N PRO A 79 2.97 16.71 -9.59
CA PRO A 79 3.96 17.27 -8.68
C PRO A 79 3.37 17.73 -7.35
N VAL A 80 2.06 17.89 -7.27
CA VAL A 80 1.36 18.25 -6.03
C VAL A 80 0.72 16.98 -5.43
N ALA A 81 1.01 16.73 -4.15
CA ALA A 81 0.40 15.60 -3.46
C ALA A 81 -1.13 15.79 -3.47
N PRO A 82 -1.90 14.78 -3.89
CA PRO A 82 -3.35 14.90 -3.97
C PRO A 82 -3.97 14.94 -2.57
N SER A 83 -5.17 15.51 -2.46
CA SER A 83 -6.00 15.37 -1.27
C SER A 83 -6.32 13.88 -1.05
N GLU A 84 -6.73 13.52 0.16
CA GLU A 84 -7.10 12.12 0.47
C GLU A 84 -8.20 11.60 -0.46
N GLY A 85 -9.22 12.41 -0.72
CA GLY A 85 -10.29 12.01 -1.63
C GLY A 85 -9.83 11.83 -3.07
N ASP A 86 -8.94 12.70 -3.54
CA ASP A 86 -8.40 12.61 -4.91
C ASP A 86 -7.45 11.43 -5.06
N ALA A 87 -6.65 11.12 -4.05
CA ALA A 87 -5.78 9.95 -4.04
C ALA A 87 -6.60 8.66 -4.14
N ALA A 88 -7.64 8.53 -3.31
CA ALA A 88 -8.51 7.36 -3.34
C ALA A 88 -9.23 7.20 -4.69
N ARG A 89 -9.73 8.29 -5.27
CA ARG A 89 -10.36 8.24 -6.60
C ARG A 89 -9.40 7.80 -7.68
N TYR A 90 -8.17 8.31 -7.66
CA TYR A 90 -7.15 7.90 -8.63
C TYR A 90 -6.86 6.40 -8.53
N GLY A 91 -6.61 5.91 -7.32
CA GLY A 91 -6.34 4.49 -7.10
C GLY A 91 -7.54 3.60 -7.40
N ASP A 92 -8.75 4.02 -7.06
CA ASP A 92 -9.96 3.29 -7.40
C ASP A 92 -10.13 3.15 -8.92
N ASP A 93 -9.86 4.20 -9.68
CA ASP A 93 -9.91 4.18 -11.13
C ASP A 93 -8.85 3.24 -11.72
N TRP A 94 -7.63 3.30 -11.19
CA TRP A 94 -6.56 2.38 -11.58
C TRP A 94 -6.95 0.91 -11.32
N LEU A 95 -7.52 0.60 -10.15
CA LEU A 95 -7.96 -0.74 -9.78
C LEU A 95 -9.11 -1.23 -10.64
N ALA A 96 -10.13 -0.40 -10.83
CA ALA A 96 -11.31 -0.75 -11.60
C ALA A 96 -10.99 -1.06 -13.07
N ASN A 97 -10.04 -0.34 -13.64
CA ASN A 97 -9.64 -0.50 -15.04
C ASN A 97 -8.49 -1.48 -15.23
N ARG A 98 -7.93 -2.03 -14.14
CA ARG A 98 -6.84 -3.01 -14.17
C ARG A 98 -5.69 -2.57 -15.08
N ARG A 99 -5.29 -1.30 -14.98
CA ARG A 99 -4.34 -0.69 -15.92
C ARG A 99 -2.97 -1.34 -15.87
N THR A 100 -2.44 -1.53 -14.66
CA THR A 100 -1.12 -2.16 -14.43
C THR A 100 -1.16 -2.98 -13.16
N LEU A 101 -0.17 -3.87 -12.98
CA LEU A 101 -0.03 -4.64 -11.73
C LEU A 101 0.31 -3.74 -10.55
N CYS A 102 1.16 -2.74 -10.78
CA CYS A 102 1.66 -1.86 -9.73
C CYS A 102 1.30 -0.40 -10.02
N LEU A 103 1.03 0.34 -8.96
CA LEU A 103 0.89 1.79 -8.99
C LEU A 103 1.92 2.38 -8.03
N ASP A 104 2.84 3.17 -8.58
CA ASP A 104 3.86 3.89 -7.81
C ASP A 104 3.31 5.24 -7.40
N VAL A 105 3.25 5.48 -6.09
CA VAL A 105 2.61 6.67 -5.51
C VAL A 105 3.55 7.34 -4.51
N PRO A 106 3.37 8.66 -4.28
CA PRO A 106 4.15 9.36 -3.27
C PRO A 106 3.91 8.78 -1.87
N SER A 107 4.99 8.70 -1.08
CA SER A 107 4.90 8.39 0.34
C SER A 107 4.28 9.56 1.11
N VAL A 108 3.64 9.24 2.17
CA VAL A 108 3.05 10.24 3.10
C VAL A 108 4.03 10.66 4.16
#